data_d1253715ed736b2e246caedfae011086
#
_entry.id   d1253715ed736b2e246caedfae011086
#
_cell.length_a   1.000
_cell.length_b   1.000
_cell.length_c   1.000
_cell.angle_alpha   90.00
_cell.angle_beta   90.00
_cell.angle_gamma   90.00
#
_symmetry.space_group_name_H-M   'P 1'
#
loop_
_entity.id
_entity.type
_entity.pdbx_description
1 polymer ?
#
loop_
_entity_poly.entity_id
_entity_poly.type
_entity_poly.pdbx_seq_one_letter_code
_entity_poly.pdbx_strand_id
1 'polypeptide(L)' 'LPTQLSIKPHETVTWINEDRGFHTVTTGYYDTPDGMLESDQIAASEKFSFTFNESGEFHYYCRLHPWMEGTIIVS' A
#
# COMPACT_ATOMS: atom_id res chain seq x y z
N LEU A 1 7.27 -5.35 3.71
CA LEU A 1 6.85 -4.38 2.68
C LEU A 1 8.09 -3.74 2.06
N PRO A 2 8.18 -3.65 0.74
CA PRO A 2 9.28 -2.92 0.12
C PRO A 2 9.16 -1.43 0.47
N THR A 3 10.30 -0.78 0.69
CA THR A 3 10.30 0.63 1.06
C THR A 3 9.99 1.52 -0.14
N GLN A 4 10.27 1.05 -1.35
CA GLN A 4 10.00 1.79 -2.56
C GLN A 4 9.85 0.86 -3.75
N LEU A 5 8.86 1.14 -4.59
CA LEU A 5 8.62 0.37 -5.80
C LEU A 5 8.30 1.34 -6.94
N SER A 6 9.02 1.19 -8.06
CA SER A 6 8.79 2.01 -9.25
C SER A 6 8.01 1.21 -10.27
N ILE A 7 6.93 1.78 -10.77
CA ILE A 7 6.06 1.13 -11.77
C ILE A 7 5.69 2.14 -12.85
N LYS A 8 5.08 1.65 -13.91
CA LYS A 8 4.52 2.48 -14.97
C LYS A 8 3.02 2.66 -14.75
N PRO A 9 2.41 3.71 -15.33
CA PRO A 9 0.96 3.87 -15.27
C PRO A 9 0.25 2.64 -15.81
N HIS A 10 -0.88 2.32 -15.21
CA HIS A 10 -1.75 1.18 -15.55
C HIS A 10 -1.23 -0.17 -15.06
N GLU A 11 -0.10 -0.20 -14.35
CA GLU A 11 0.36 -1.43 -13.72
C GLU A 11 -0.36 -1.67 -12.39
N THR A 12 -0.50 -2.94 -12.05
CA THR A 12 -1.17 -3.38 -10.82
C THR A 12 -0.11 -3.81 -9.81
N VAL A 13 -0.22 -3.29 -8.59
CA VAL A 13 0.61 -3.73 -7.46
C VAL A 13 -0.23 -4.65 -6.59
N THR A 14 0.36 -5.78 -6.20
CA THR A 14 -0.28 -6.74 -5.30
C THR A 14 0.51 -6.83 -4.01
N TRP A 15 -0.17 -6.59 -2.90
CA TRP A 15 0.39 -6.79 -1.56
C TRP A 15 -0.06 -8.15 -1.05
N ILE A 16 0.87 -8.90 -0.50
CA ILE A 16 0.59 -10.23 0.08
C ILE A 16 0.93 -10.16 1.55
N ASN A 17 -0.03 -10.46 2.41
CA ASN A 17 0.22 -10.51 3.84
C ASN A 17 0.79 -11.87 4.20
N GLU A 18 2.09 -11.93 4.45
CA GLU A 18 2.78 -13.16 4.84
C GLU A 18 2.93 -13.29 6.35
N ASP A 19 2.41 -12.34 7.11
CA ASP A 19 2.43 -12.37 8.57
C ASP A 19 1.18 -13.05 9.11
N ARG A 20 1.18 -13.31 10.42
CA ARG A 20 0.03 -13.91 11.09
C ARG A 20 -1.05 -12.90 11.46
N GLY A 21 -0.67 -11.64 11.65
CA GLY A 21 -1.60 -10.59 12.02
C GLY A 21 -2.21 -9.91 10.80
N PHE A 22 -3.08 -8.95 11.06
CA PHE A 22 -3.71 -8.15 10.01
C PHE A 22 -2.82 -6.99 9.60
N HIS A 23 -2.91 -6.60 8.33
CA HIS A 23 -2.25 -5.41 7.82
C HIS A 23 -3.23 -4.62 6.97
N THR A 24 -2.93 -3.33 6.76
CA THR A 24 -3.67 -2.51 5.80
C THR A 24 -2.69 -1.87 4.83
N VAL A 25 -3.20 -1.47 3.66
CA VAL A 25 -2.50 -0.59 2.74
C VAL A 25 -3.32 0.69 2.66
N THR A 26 -2.80 1.75 3.26
CA THR A 26 -3.51 3.02 3.39
C THR A 26 -2.62 4.12 2.85
N THR A 27 -3.06 4.83 1.82
CA THR A 27 -2.26 5.93 1.27
C THR A 27 -2.29 7.15 2.16
N GLY A 28 -1.16 7.87 2.20
CA GLY A 28 -0.94 8.99 3.07
C GLY A 28 0.18 8.71 4.05
N TYR A 29 0.21 9.44 5.15
CA TYR A 29 1.18 9.24 6.23
C TYR A 29 0.45 8.78 7.48
N TYR A 30 1.18 8.18 8.41
CA TYR A 30 0.57 7.60 9.60
C TYR A 30 -0.36 8.61 10.27
N ASP A 31 -1.57 8.14 10.60
CA ASP A 31 -2.62 8.93 11.22
C ASP A 31 -3.11 10.11 10.35
N THR A 32 -2.68 10.16 9.08
CA THR A 32 -3.11 11.19 8.13
C THR A 32 -3.38 10.54 6.77
N PRO A 33 -4.43 9.70 6.68
CA PRO A 33 -4.77 9.07 5.40
C PRO A 33 -5.25 10.13 4.41
N ASP A 34 -4.89 9.97 3.14
CA ASP A 34 -5.28 10.92 2.11
C ASP A 34 -6.57 10.56 1.37
N GLY A 35 -7.14 9.41 1.69
CA GLY A 35 -8.41 8.96 1.10
C GLY A 35 -8.31 8.38 -0.30
N MET A 36 -7.11 8.33 -0.88
CA MET A 36 -6.94 7.80 -2.23
C MET A 36 -7.09 6.29 -2.26
N LEU A 37 -6.52 5.59 -1.29
CA LEU A 37 -6.57 4.13 -1.22
C LEU A 37 -6.64 3.67 0.23
N GLU A 38 -7.55 2.74 0.47
CA GLU A 38 -7.69 2.07 1.76
C GLU A 38 -8.08 0.62 1.51
N SER A 39 -7.20 -0.32 1.84
CA SER A 39 -7.46 -1.74 1.61
C SER A 39 -8.38 -2.37 2.65
N ASP A 40 -8.53 -1.69 3.80
CA ASP A 40 -9.09 -2.32 4.98
C ASP A 40 -8.18 -3.45 5.47
N GLN A 41 -8.64 -4.29 6.38
CA GLN A 41 -7.80 -5.32 6.98
C GLN A 41 -7.55 -6.48 6.03
N ILE A 42 -6.26 -6.79 5.83
CA ILE A 42 -5.82 -7.91 5.02
C ILE A 42 -5.37 -8.99 6.00
N ALA A 43 -6.08 -10.11 6.01
CA ALA A 43 -5.76 -11.22 6.90
C ALA A 43 -4.51 -11.98 6.43
N ALA A 44 -4.00 -12.86 7.29
CA ALA A 44 -2.85 -13.70 6.96
C ALA A 44 -3.12 -14.48 5.68
N SER A 45 -2.13 -14.52 4.80
CA SER A 45 -2.16 -15.19 3.49
C SER A 45 -3.11 -14.55 2.47
N GLU A 46 -3.78 -13.47 2.81
CA GLU A 46 -4.63 -12.74 1.87
C GLU A 46 -3.82 -11.75 1.06
N LYS A 47 -4.40 -11.36 -0.07
CA LYS A 47 -3.78 -10.42 -1.01
C LYS A 47 -4.69 -9.22 -1.21
N PHE A 48 -4.07 -8.09 -1.55
CA PHE A 48 -4.78 -6.89 -1.95
C PHE A 48 -4.08 -6.31 -3.19
N SER A 49 -4.84 -5.97 -4.21
CA SER A 49 -4.28 -5.43 -5.46
C SER A 49 -4.91 -4.09 -5.79
N PHE A 50 -4.10 -3.21 -6.37
CA PHE A 50 -4.57 -1.92 -6.83
C PHE A 50 -3.83 -1.52 -8.10
N THR A 51 -4.56 -0.98 -9.08
CA THR A 51 -4.00 -0.51 -10.34
C THR A 51 -3.81 1.00 -10.29
N PHE A 52 -2.58 1.46 -10.52
CA PHE A 52 -2.24 2.87 -10.50
C PHE A 52 -2.30 3.43 -11.92
N ASN A 53 -3.28 4.27 -12.19
CA ASN A 53 -3.52 4.81 -13.52
C ASN A 53 -2.88 6.18 -13.76
N GLU A 54 -2.38 6.83 -12.71
CA GLU A 54 -1.81 8.16 -12.82
C GLU A 54 -0.36 8.18 -12.34
N SER A 55 0.44 9.03 -12.97
CA SER A 55 1.83 9.25 -12.53
C SER A 55 1.86 10.00 -11.20
N GLY A 56 2.88 9.74 -10.39
CA GLY A 56 3.07 10.41 -9.12
C GLY A 56 3.77 9.54 -8.11
N GLU A 57 3.93 10.07 -6.91
CA GLU A 57 4.46 9.32 -5.77
C GLU A 57 3.33 9.12 -4.77
N PHE A 58 3.14 7.87 -4.38
CA PHE A 58 2.07 7.48 -3.47
C PHE A 58 2.67 6.81 -2.25
N HIS A 59 2.72 7.55 -1.15
CA HIS A 59 3.18 7.00 0.12
C HIS A 59 2.04 6.21 0.77
N TYR A 60 2.36 5.06 1.35
CA TYR A 60 1.38 4.24 2.05
C TYR A 60 1.95 3.73 3.37
N TYR A 61 1.05 3.34 4.25
CA TYR A 61 1.42 2.79 5.55
C TYR A 61 0.38 1.76 5.98
N CYS A 62 0.70 1.03 7.05
CA CYS A 62 -0.24 0.11 7.68
C CYS A 62 -0.80 0.79 8.94
N ARG A 63 -2.13 0.90 9.04
CA ARG A 63 -2.74 1.56 10.19
C ARG A 63 -2.49 0.81 11.50
N LEU A 64 -2.26 -0.49 11.42
CA LEU A 64 -2.05 -1.34 12.59
C LEU A 64 -0.58 -1.41 13.01
N HIS A 65 0.34 -1.08 12.10
CA HIS A 65 1.78 -1.13 12.32
C HIS A 65 2.42 0.10 11.68
N PRO A 66 2.40 1.26 12.36
CA PRO A 66 2.78 2.54 11.74
C PRO A 66 4.20 2.59 11.17
N TRP A 67 5.11 1.75 11.67
CA TRP A 67 6.47 1.69 11.14
C TRP A 67 6.56 0.95 9.80
N MET A 68 5.47 0.30 9.37
CA MET A 68 5.43 -0.40 8.08
C MET A 68 4.90 0.56 7.04
N GLU A 69 5.80 1.14 6.26
CA GLU A 69 5.44 2.13 5.25
C GLU A 69 6.27 1.92 3.99
N GLY A 70 5.79 2.48 2.91
CA GLY A 70 6.48 2.40 1.63
C GLY A 70 5.99 3.47 0.68
N THR A 71 6.59 3.52 -0.51
CA THR A 71 6.25 4.49 -1.54
C THR A 71 6.14 3.78 -2.88
N ILE A 72 5.08 4.08 -3.62
CA ILE A 72 4.92 3.64 -5.01
C ILE A 72 5.20 4.85 -5.90
N ILE A 73 6.16 4.70 -6.81
CA ILE A 73 6.50 5.74 -7.78
C ILE A 73 5.98 5.29 -9.13
N VAL A 74 5.05 6.04 -9.69
CA VAL A 74 4.42 5.75 -10.98
C VAL A 74 4.93 6.77 -11.99
N SER A 75 5.62 6.31 -13.02
CA SER A 75 6.21 7.24 -13.98
C SER A 75 6.16 6.75 -15.43
#